data_7d6464efeb985325a3d6416ce90ac95a
#
_entry.id   7d6464efeb985325a3d6416ce90ac95a
#
_cell.length_a   1.000
_cell.length_b   1.000
_cell.length_c   1.000
_cell.angle_alpha   90.00
_cell.angle_beta   90.00
_cell.angle_gamma   90.00
#
_symmetry.space_group_name_H-M   'P 1'
#
loop_
_entity.id
_entity.type
_entity.pdbx_description
1 polymer ?
#
loop_
_entity_poly.entity_id
_entity_poly.type
_entity_poly.pdbx_seq_one_letter_code
_entity_poly.pdbx_strand_id
1 'polypeptide(L)'
;LLTAMAVMLTVDLCAQDRQRGVEISGGTDLVSGYVWRGVWEAGVSLQPTLALAAGNFSVAAWGSVDFAATSYKEMDLTMAYALGPVTFSLADLYWEGGAGDRGTISRNYFRFGADSPHRVEAGIAWCISPRVPLTLAWNTVLFGAADVDATGDRAYATYIEASYPFAVKGIDMKAGVGVVPWNAVGTYGIDRDFYVQNVFVNAAKSWTVAGSLQLGLFTSLSWNPAAEDVNFVGGISFRM
;
A
#
# COMPACT_ATOMS: atom_id res chain seq x y z
N LEU A 1 3.16 -2.24 3.79
CA LEU A 1 2.06 -1.48 4.38
C LEU A 1 1.23 -0.72 3.35
N LEU A 2 1.00 -1.32 2.24
CA LEU A 2 -0.34 -1.18 1.62
C LEU A 2 -1.42 -1.53 2.65
N THR A 3 -1.00 -1.79 3.88
CA THR A 3 -1.81 -2.31 4.97
C THR A 3 -2.71 -1.27 5.61
N ALA A 4 -2.35 0.00 5.69
CA ALA A 4 -3.28 0.96 6.28
C ALA A 4 -4.32 1.43 5.25
N MET A 5 -3.91 1.71 4.01
CA MET A 5 -4.82 2.05 2.92
C MET A 5 -5.59 0.81 2.41
N ALA A 6 -4.93 -0.35 2.35
CA ALA A 6 -5.57 -1.62 2.06
C ALA A 6 -6.53 -2.06 3.17
N VAL A 7 -6.30 -1.78 4.45
CA VAL A 7 -7.24 -2.13 5.53
C VAL A 7 -8.55 -1.34 5.41
N MET A 8 -8.53 -0.07 5.02
CA MET A 8 -9.80 0.65 4.77
C MET A 8 -10.51 0.22 3.47
N LEU A 9 -9.76 -0.19 2.45
CA LEU A 9 -10.33 -0.64 1.17
C LEU A 9 -10.47 -2.17 1.06
N THR A 10 -9.78 -2.95 1.90
CA THR A 10 -9.80 -4.43 1.84
C THR A 10 -10.54 -5.10 2.98
N VAL A 11 -11.15 -4.33 3.90
CA VAL A 11 -11.89 -4.93 5.01
C VAL A 11 -12.95 -5.90 4.51
N ASP A 12 -13.43 -5.80 3.27
CA ASP A 12 -14.37 -6.78 2.74
C ASP A 12 -14.36 -6.91 1.21
N LEU A 13 -13.19 -7.11 0.58
CA LEU A 13 -13.18 -7.57 -0.82
C LEU A 13 -14.01 -8.84 -1.02
N CYS A 14 -14.11 -9.67 0.02
CA CYS A 14 -14.85 -10.92 0.00
C CYS A 14 -16.30 -10.81 0.52
N ALA A 15 -16.64 -9.75 1.24
CA ALA A 15 -17.98 -9.55 1.86
C ALA A 15 -18.55 -8.20 1.43
N GLN A 16 -19.12 -8.12 0.23
CA GLN A 16 -19.69 -6.88 -0.28
C GLN A 16 -21.17 -6.76 0.01
N ASP A 17 -21.50 -6.33 1.24
CA ASP A 17 -22.80 -5.69 1.50
C ASP A 17 -22.60 -4.17 1.30
N ARG A 18 -22.98 -3.68 0.11
CA ARG A 18 -22.79 -2.28 -0.27
C ARG A 18 -23.93 -1.43 0.24
N GLN A 19 -23.61 -0.53 1.14
CA GLN A 19 -24.58 0.46 1.61
C GLN A 19 -24.98 1.40 0.47
N ARG A 20 -26.28 1.71 0.39
CA ARG A 20 -26.78 2.77 -0.49
C ARG A 20 -26.50 4.11 0.21
N GLY A 21 -25.58 4.90 -0.33
CA GLY A 21 -25.23 6.21 0.19
C GLY A 21 -23.80 6.61 -0.11
N VAL A 22 -23.44 7.80 0.31
CA VAL A 22 -22.05 8.30 0.32
C VAL A 22 -21.53 8.12 1.72
N GLU A 23 -20.39 7.45 1.84
CA GLU A 23 -19.67 7.26 3.10
C GLU A 23 -18.35 8.04 3.05
N ILE A 24 -18.07 8.78 4.11
CA ILE A 24 -16.79 9.47 4.32
C ILE A 24 -16.15 8.84 5.54
N SER A 25 -14.92 8.40 5.39
CA SER A 25 -14.12 7.85 6.48
C SER A 25 -12.76 8.51 6.53
N GLY A 26 -12.22 8.60 7.74
CA GLY A 26 -10.91 9.22 7.96
C GLY A 26 -10.15 8.53 9.08
N GLY A 27 -8.84 8.73 9.09
CA GLY A 27 -8.01 8.22 10.15
C GLY A 27 -6.55 8.60 9.99
N THR A 28 -5.75 8.13 10.91
CA THR A 28 -4.30 8.29 10.85
C THR A 28 -3.61 7.15 11.56
N ASP A 29 -2.43 6.78 11.08
CA ASP A 29 -1.54 5.84 11.72
C ASP A 29 -0.27 6.56 12.18
N LEU A 30 0.19 6.23 13.39
CA LEU A 30 1.53 6.52 13.87
C LEU A 30 2.31 5.22 13.84
N VAL A 31 3.37 5.15 13.02
CA VAL A 31 4.15 3.95 12.78
C VAL A 31 5.59 4.10 13.20
N SER A 32 6.21 3.02 13.68
CA SER A 32 7.64 2.98 14.04
C SER A 32 8.55 2.96 12.80
N GLY A 33 8.00 2.68 11.64
CA GLY A 33 8.68 2.67 10.36
C GLY A 33 7.70 2.46 9.22
N TYR A 34 8.06 2.86 8.02
CA TYR A 34 7.28 2.66 6.81
C TYR A 34 7.97 1.66 5.89
N VAL A 35 7.29 0.55 5.63
CA VAL A 35 7.74 -0.51 4.71
C VAL A 35 6.70 -0.65 3.60
N TRP A 36 7.11 -0.47 2.35
CA TRP A 36 6.26 -0.64 1.19
C TRP A 36 6.69 -1.89 0.39
N ARG A 37 5.81 -2.88 0.32
CA ARG A 37 6.07 -4.14 -0.41
C ARG A 37 7.42 -4.80 -0.07
N GLY A 38 7.81 -4.79 1.21
CA GLY A 38 9.08 -5.33 1.67
C GLY A 38 10.28 -4.42 1.52
N VAL A 39 10.11 -3.19 1.05
CA VAL A 39 11.14 -2.14 0.98
C VAL A 39 10.97 -1.16 2.14
N TRP A 40 12.04 -0.88 2.87
CA TRP A 40 12.05 0.16 3.89
C TRP A 40 12.09 1.53 3.23
N GLU A 41 11.08 2.35 3.46
CA GLU A 41 10.95 3.68 2.87
C GLU A 41 11.30 4.80 3.85
N ALA A 42 10.79 4.72 5.09
CA ALA A 42 10.96 5.77 6.06
C ALA A 42 10.97 5.26 7.50
N GLY A 43 11.46 6.08 8.42
CA GLY A 43 11.42 5.87 9.87
C GLY A 43 10.04 6.12 10.48
N VAL A 44 10.03 6.60 11.73
CA VAL A 44 8.79 6.95 12.45
C VAL A 44 8.00 7.96 11.63
N SER A 45 6.76 7.60 11.29
CA SER A 45 5.94 8.41 10.37
C SER A 45 4.50 8.56 10.85
N LEU A 46 3.89 9.68 10.49
CA LEU A 46 2.46 9.93 10.61
C LEU A 46 1.81 9.70 9.24
N GLN A 47 0.75 8.88 9.20
CA GLN A 47 0.13 8.43 7.95
C GLN A 47 -1.38 8.71 7.96
N PRO A 48 -1.82 9.95 7.62
CA PRO A 48 -3.23 10.28 7.52
C PRO A 48 -3.89 9.66 6.29
N THR A 49 -5.18 9.34 6.41
CA THR A 49 -6.05 8.84 5.34
C THR A 49 -7.38 9.57 5.36
N LEU A 50 -7.90 9.90 4.19
CA LEU A 50 -9.27 10.35 3.97
C LEU A 50 -9.85 9.56 2.78
N ALA A 51 -11.02 8.98 2.97
CA ALA A 51 -11.66 8.21 1.91
C ALA A 51 -13.15 8.59 1.75
N LEU A 52 -13.62 8.47 0.53
CA LEU A 52 -15.01 8.65 0.13
C LEU A 52 -15.43 7.43 -0.70
N ALA A 53 -16.55 6.81 -0.33
CA ALA A 53 -17.13 5.70 -1.07
C ALA A 53 -18.57 6.01 -1.47
N ALA A 54 -18.97 5.61 -2.68
CA ALA A 54 -20.30 5.76 -3.21
C ALA A 54 -20.66 4.55 -4.08
N GLY A 55 -21.48 3.66 -3.57
CA GLY A 55 -21.78 2.38 -4.22
C GLY A 55 -20.52 1.56 -4.47
N ASN A 56 -20.19 1.32 -5.72
CA ASN A 56 -19.04 0.52 -6.14
C ASN A 56 -17.73 1.31 -6.30
N PHE A 57 -17.82 2.61 -6.25
CA PHE A 57 -16.71 3.53 -6.49
C PHE A 57 -16.18 4.08 -5.18
N SER A 58 -14.86 4.21 -5.06
CA SER A 58 -14.20 4.88 -3.95
C SER A 58 -13.02 5.71 -4.43
N VAL A 59 -12.73 6.77 -3.66
CA VAL A 59 -11.54 7.61 -3.81
C VAL A 59 -10.92 7.74 -2.43
N ALA A 60 -9.60 7.64 -2.35
CA ALA A 60 -8.87 7.85 -1.11
C ALA A 60 -7.64 8.73 -1.36
N ALA A 61 -7.37 9.60 -0.41
CA ALA A 61 -6.10 10.29 -0.26
C ALA A 61 -5.38 9.71 0.96
N TRP A 62 -4.14 9.32 0.78
CA TRP A 62 -3.26 8.87 1.85
C TRP A 62 -1.96 9.66 1.80
N GLY A 63 -1.34 9.85 2.94
CA GLY A 63 -0.05 10.49 3.01
C GLY A 63 0.86 9.85 4.04
N SER A 64 2.16 10.10 3.94
CA SER A 64 3.17 9.72 4.93
C SER A 64 4.17 10.85 5.11
N VAL A 65 4.40 11.21 6.37
CA VAL A 65 5.41 12.21 6.74
C VAL A 65 6.32 11.61 7.77
N ASP A 66 7.59 11.50 7.43
CA ASP A 66 8.66 11.03 8.32
C ASP A 66 9.02 12.14 9.33
N PHE A 67 9.22 11.77 10.59
CA PHE A 67 9.74 12.67 11.64
C PHE A 67 11.28 12.77 11.66
N ALA A 68 11.98 11.97 10.85
CA ALA A 68 13.42 12.00 10.76
C ALA A 68 13.93 13.14 9.86
N ALA A 69 15.23 13.39 9.91
CA ALA A 69 15.88 14.41 9.09
C ALA A 69 15.92 14.08 7.58
N THR A 70 15.50 12.89 7.17
CA THR A 70 15.49 12.43 5.77
C THR A 70 14.44 13.15 4.92
N SER A 71 13.47 13.84 5.55
CA SER A 71 12.41 14.61 4.89
C SER A 71 11.58 13.79 3.90
N TYR A 72 11.40 12.47 4.16
CA TYR A 72 10.53 11.64 3.33
C TYR A 72 9.07 12.10 3.46
N LYS A 73 8.44 12.28 2.32
CA LYS A 73 7.01 12.57 2.22
C LYS A 73 6.42 11.78 1.07
N GLU A 74 5.21 11.30 1.28
CA GLU A 74 4.43 10.63 0.26
C GLU A 74 3.00 11.12 0.29
N MET A 75 2.38 11.23 -0.87
CA MET A 75 0.96 11.53 -1.03
C MET A 75 0.41 10.71 -2.18
N ASP A 76 -0.53 9.84 -1.86
CA ASP A 76 -1.17 8.95 -2.81
C ASP A 76 -2.63 9.33 -2.99
N LEU A 77 -3.07 9.36 -4.24
CA LEU A 77 -4.48 9.46 -4.61
C LEU A 77 -4.89 8.17 -5.31
N THR A 78 -5.83 7.44 -4.75
CA THR A 78 -6.31 6.18 -5.31
C THR A 78 -7.79 6.26 -5.64
N MET A 79 -8.15 5.83 -6.84
CA MET A 79 -9.53 5.53 -7.25
C MET A 79 -9.70 4.03 -7.35
N ALA A 80 -10.85 3.49 -6.91
CA ALA A 80 -11.14 2.08 -7.07
C ALA A 80 -12.60 1.85 -7.46
N TYR A 81 -12.82 0.77 -8.20
CA TYR A 81 -14.13 0.29 -8.57
C TYR A 81 -14.24 -1.21 -8.32
N ALA A 82 -15.20 -1.60 -7.50
CA ALA A 82 -15.40 -2.97 -7.14
C ALA A 82 -16.54 -3.60 -7.95
N LEU A 83 -16.27 -4.75 -8.58
CA LEU A 83 -17.21 -5.50 -9.39
C LEU A 83 -17.27 -6.95 -8.91
N GLY A 84 -18.27 -7.26 -8.08
CA GLY A 84 -18.33 -8.56 -7.42
C GLY A 84 -17.04 -8.83 -6.62
N PRO A 85 -16.36 -9.97 -6.81
CA PRO A 85 -15.15 -10.31 -6.07
C PRO A 85 -13.88 -9.64 -6.61
N VAL A 86 -13.98 -8.79 -7.63
CA VAL A 86 -12.86 -8.13 -8.27
C VAL A 86 -12.91 -6.63 -8.01
N THR A 87 -11.76 -6.05 -7.65
CA THR A 87 -11.58 -4.60 -7.54
C THR A 87 -10.51 -4.14 -8.52
N PHE A 88 -10.83 -3.13 -9.28
CA PHE A 88 -9.90 -2.40 -10.14
C PHE A 88 -9.48 -1.12 -9.43
N SER A 89 -8.22 -0.74 -9.55
CA SER A 89 -7.70 0.50 -8.97
C SER A 89 -6.78 1.24 -9.92
N LEU A 90 -6.72 2.54 -9.73
CA LEU A 90 -5.73 3.44 -10.34
C LEU A 90 -5.24 4.36 -9.23
N ALA A 91 -3.94 4.37 -9.00
CA ALA A 91 -3.29 5.17 -7.98
C ALA A 91 -2.26 6.10 -8.61
N ASP A 92 -2.21 7.33 -8.12
CA ASP A 92 -1.12 8.27 -8.34
C ASP A 92 -0.31 8.30 -7.04
N LEU A 93 0.91 7.77 -7.08
CA LEU A 93 1.85 7.71 -5.99
C LEU A 93 2.87 8.82 -6.17
N TYR A 94 2.95 9.74 -5.22
CA TYR A 94 3.89 10.85 -5.25
C TYR A 94 4.86 10.75 -4.09
N TRP A 95 6.14 10.48 -4.39
CA TRP A 95 7.20 10.37 -3.40
C TRP A 95 8.18 11.54 -3.49
N GLU A 96 8.51 12.10 -2.33
CA GLU A 96 9.50 13.15 -2.19
C GLU A 96 10.48 12.79 -1.08
N GLY A 97 11.76 12.69 -1.39
CA GLY A 97 12.80 12.26 -0.44
C GLY A 97 12.94 10.74 -0.32
N GLY A 98 13.80 10.28 0.58
CA GLY A 98 14.05 8.87 0.84
C GLY A 98 14.80 8.14 -0.28
N ALA A 99 14.65 6.81 -0.32
CA ALA A 99 15.33 5.95 -1.30
C ALA A 99 14.82 6.16 -2.74
N GLY A 100 13.60 6.65 -2.90
CA GLY A 100 12.97 6.94 -4.19
C GLY A 100 13.37 8.29 -4.80
N ASP A 101 13.93 9.22 -4.01
CA ASP A 101 14.40 10.53 -4.48
C ASP A 101 15.85 10.43 -4.96
N ARG A 102 16.05 10.16 -6.24
CA ARG A 102 17.37 10.08 -6.85
C ARG A 102 17.95 11.44 -7.24
N GLY A 103 17.52 12.54 -6.60
CA GLY A 103 18.18 13.84 -6.60
C GLY A 103 17.97 14.73 -7.81
N THR A 104 17.23 14.30 -8.82
CA THR A 104 16.98 15.07 -10.07
C THR A 104 15.54 15.44 -10.28
N ILE A 105 14.65 15.11 -9.33
CA ILE A 105 13.21 15.14 -9.52
C ILE A 105 12.65 16.49 -9.03
N SER A 106 11.76 17.08 -9.83
CA SER A 106 11.04 18.30 -9.45
C SER A 106 10.12 18.03 -8.25
N ARG A 107 10.27 18.82 -7.17
CA ARG A 107 9.42 18.77 -5.98
C ARG A 107 8.11 19.53 -6.14
N ASN A 108 7.60 19.64 -7.35
CA ASN A 108 6.34 20.30 -7.63
C ASN A 108 5.25 19.26 -7.89
N TYR A 109 4.35 19.08 -6.93
CA TYR A 109 3.24 18.13 -6.99
C TYR A 109 2.38 18.27 -8.26
N PHE A 110 2.19 19.48 -8.78
CA PHE A 110 1.36 19.71 -9.98
C PHE A 110 2.12 19.54 -11.30
N ARG A 111 3.36 19.07 -11.26
CA ARG A 111 4.16 18.80 -12.44
C ARG A 111 4.16 17.32 -12.78
N PHE A 112 3.38 16.96 -13.79
CA PHE A 112 3.32 15.61 -14.36
C PHE A 112 4.19 15.53 -15.62
N GLY A 113 5.48 15.23 -15.44
CA GLY A 113 6.45 15.12 -16.54
C GLY A 113 7.36 13.92 -16.34
N ALA A 114 8.23 13.66 -17.31
CA ALA A 114 9.18 12.53 -17.23
C ALA A 114 10.20 12.67 -16.07
N ASP A 115 10.34 13.87 -15.53
CA ASP A 115 11.18 14.22 -14.37
C ASP A 115 10.37 14.41 -13.08
N SER A 116 9.12 13.98 -13.08
CA SER A 116 8.23 14.06 -11.92
C SER A 116 8.35 12.83 -11.02
N PRO A 117 8.24 12.97 -9.67
CA PRO A 117 8.19 11.84 -8.75
C PRO A 117 6.86 11.07 -8.78
N HIS A 118 5.89 11.50 -9.58
CA HIS A 118 4.62 10.79 -9.75
C HIS A 118 4.83 9.42 -10.39
N ARG A 119 4.14 8.42 -9.84
CA ARG A 119 3.98 7.09 -10.43
C ARG A 119 2.51 6.75 -10.50
N VAL A 120 2.02 6.47 -11.69
CA VAL A 120 0.64 6.01 -11.88
C VAL A 120 0.64 4.49 -11.95
N GLU A 121 -0.05 3.86 -11.02
CA GLU A 121 -0.15 2.42 -10.90
C GLU A 121 -1.58 1.95 -11.15
N ALA A 122 -1.76 0.95 -12.01
CA ALA A 122 -3.01 0.23 -12.15
C ALA A 122 -2.98 -1.06 -11.33
N GLY A 123 -4.11 -1.39 -10.72
CA GLY A 123 -4.24 -2.59 -9.89
C GLY A 123 -5.50 -3.38 -10.20
N ILE A 124 -5.41 -4.68 -10.01
CA ILE A 124 -6.54 -5.61 -9.98
C ILE A 124 -6.37 -6.49 -8.75
N ALA A 125 -7.39 -6.61 -7.91
CA ALA A 125 -7.43 -7.53 -6.79
C ALA A 125 -8.66 -8.43 -6.91
N TRP A 126 -8.47 -9.72 -6.72
CA TRP A 126 -9.52 -10.73 -6.79
C TRP A 126 -9.55 -11.54 -5.50
N CYS A 127 -10.68 -11.46 -4.77
CA CYS A 127 -10.97 -12.38 -3.68
C CYS A 127 -11.59 -13.66 -4.23
N ILE A 128 -10.98 -14.81 -4.00
CA ILE A 128 -11.43 -16.08 -4.60
C ILE A 128 -12.86 -16.41 -4.16
N SER A 129 -13.14 -16.35 -2.87
CA SER A 129 -14.50 -16.52 -2.34
C SER A 129 -14.58 -16.13 -0.86
N PRO A 130 -15.77 -15.86 -0.31
CA PRO A 130 -15.94 -15.64 1.13
C PRO A 130 -15.58 -16.86 2.01
N ARG A 131 -15.63 -18.07 1.45
CA ARG A 131 -15.23 -19.30 2.18
C ARG A 131 -13.72 -19.53 2.19
N VAL A 132 -13.06 -19.06 1.15
CA VAL A 132 -11.59 -19.08 0.99
C VAL A 132 -11.17 -17.67 0.67
N PRO A 133 -10.98 -16.81 1.68
CA PRO A 133 -10.74 -15.37 1.48
C PRO A 133 -9.30 -15.08 1.00
N LEU A 134 -8.73 -15.96 0.19
CA LEU A 134 -7.47 -15.74 -0.50
C LEU A 134 -7.66 -14.63 -1.53
N THR A 135 -6.86 -13.58 -1.39
CA THR A 135 -6.81 -12.47 -2.34
C THR A 135 -5.57 -12.59 -3.21
N LEU A 136 -5.77 -12.51 -4.52
CA LEU A 136 -4.70 -12.35 -5.50
C LEU A 136 -4.75 -10.92 -6.02
N ALA A 137 -3.62 -10.22 -5.97
CA ALA A 137 -3.50 -8.86 -6.46
C ALA A 137 -2.39 -8.74 -7.49
N TRP A 138 -2.62 -7.92 -8.50
CA TRP A 138 -1.67 -7.55 -9.54
C TRP A 138 -1.65 -6.02 -9.63
N ASN A 139 -0.47 -5.43 -9.48
CA ASN A 139 -0.27 -3.99 -9.57
C ASN A 139 0.87 -3.72 -10.56
N THR A 140 0.67 -2.76 -11.46
CA THR A 140 1.66 -2.42 -12.49
C THR A 140 1.78 -0.90 -12.62
N VAL A 141 3.00 -0.39 -12.57
CA VAL A 141 3.30 1.02 -12.84
C VAL A 141 3.14 1.28 -14.34
N LEU A 142 2.23 2.17 -14.69
CA LEU A 142 1.97 2.58 -16.08
C LEU A 142 2.79 3.81 -16.47
N PHE A 143 3.12 4.65 -15.49
CA PHE A 143 3.83 5.91 -15.68
C PHE A 143 4.70 6.22 -14.46
N GLY A 144 5.89 6.79 -14.67
CA GLY A 144 6.80 7.20 -13.61
C GLY A 144 8.23 7.32 -14.12
N ALA A 145 8.94 8.38 -13.75
CA ALA A 145 10.30 8.65 -14.22
C ALA A 145 11.34 7.60 -13.74
N ALA A 146 11.15 7.06 -12.54
CA ALA A 146 12.06 6.08 -11.94
C ALA A 146 11.68 4.62 -12.27
N ASP A 147 10.65 4.39 -13.09
CA ASP A 147 10.21 3.05 -13.48
C ASP A 147 11.05 2.53 -14.65
N VAL A 148 12.26 2.09 -14.34
CA VAL A 148 13.23 1.57 -15.32
C VAL A 148 13.78 0.21 -14.89
N ASP A 149 14.17 -0.59 -15.89
CA ASP A 149 14.91 -1.83 -15.73
C ASP A 149 16.44 -1.60 -15.66
N ALA A 150 17.23 -2.65 -15.66
CA ALA A 150 18.68 -2.59 -15.63
C ALA A 150 19.31 -1.97 -16.90
N THR A 151 18.58 -1.93 -18.01
CA THR A 151 19.04 -1.30 -19.27
C THR A 151 18.68 0.18 -19.34
N GLY A 152 17.82 0.66 -18.44
CA GLY A 152 17.29 2.02 -18.43
C GLY A 152 16.00 2.18 -19.23
N ASP A 153 15.46 1.10 -19.77
CA ASP A 153 14.18 1.08 -20.45
C ASP A 153 13.04 1.06 -19.43
N ARG A 154 11.83 1.43 -19.85
CA ARG A 154 10.65 1.39 -18.99
C ARG A 154 10.35 -0.04 -18.53
N ALA A 155 10.33 -0.23 -17.21
CA ALA A 155 10.18 -1.54 -16.60
C ALA A 155 8.72 -2.02 -16.51
N TYR A 156 7.74 -1.09 -16.46
CA TYR A 156 6.36 -1.42 -16.06
C TYR A 156 6.38 -2.25 -14.77
N ALA A 157 7.05 -1.72 -13.74
CA ALA A 157 7.28 -2.39 -12.48
C ALA A 157 6.01 -3.02 -11.96
N THR A 158 6.04 -4.33 -11.79
CA THR A 158 4.86 -5.11 -11.43
C THR A 158 5.09 -5.83 -10.11
N TYR A 159 4.05 -5.85 -9.28
CA TYR A 159 4.01 -6.58 -8.04
C TYR A 159 2.77 -7.46 -7.99
N ILE A 160 2.96 -8.75 -7.77
CA ILE A 160 1.88 -9.73 -7.63
C ILE A 160 1.89 -10.24 -6.20
N GLU A 161 0.74 -10.19 -5.53
CA GLU A 161 0.59 -10.63 -4.14
C GLU A 161 -0.50 -11.69 -4.02
N ALA A 162 -0.21 -12.72 -3.23
CA ALA A 162 -1.20 -13.63 -2.68
C ALA A 162 -1.27 -13.42 -1.17
N SER A 163 -2.45 -13.14 -0.62
CA SER A 163 -2.61 -12.88 0.80
C SER A 163 -3.89 -13.51 1.37
N TYR A 164 -3.82 -13.94 2.63
CA TYR A 164 -4.87 -14.65 3.32
C TYR A 164 -5.13 -14.03 4.69
N PRO A 165 -6.34 -13.50 4.95
CA PRO A 165 -6.75 -13.02 6.27
C PRO A 165 -7.22 -14.20 7.13
N PHE A 166 -6.90 -14.14 8.42
CA PHE A 166 -7.37 -15.08 9.44
C PHE A 166 -7.41 -14.40 10.81
N ALA A 167 -8.04 -15.04 11.79
CA ALA A 167 -8.08 -14.51 13.16
C ALA A 167 -7.58 -15.54 14.16
N VAL A 168 -6.82 -15.08 15.15
CA VAL A 168 -6.33 -15.90 16.25
C VAL A 168 -6.67 -15.22 17.57
N LYS A 169 -7.53 -15.85 18.37
CA LYS A 169 -7.94 -15.34 19.70
C LYS A 169 -8.42 -13.86 19.68
N GLY A 170 -9.16 -13.48 18.64
CA GLY A 170 -9.70 -12.12 18.51
C GLY A 170 -8.66 -11.07 18.13
N ILE A 171 -7.55 -11.50 17.55
CA ILE A 171 -6.57 -10.68 16.84
C ILE A 171 -6.76 -10.96 15.36
N ASP A 172 -6.99 -9.91 14.56
CA ASP A 172 -7.07 -10.00 13.11
C ASP A 172 -5.67 -10.11 12.54
N MET A 173 -5.46 -11.10 11.68
CA MET A 173 -4.16 -11.38 11.09
C MET A 173 -4.27 -11.48 9.57
N LYS A 174 -3.18 -11.17 8.88
CA LYS A 174 -3.05 -11.35 7.44
C LYS A 174 -1.63 -11.84 7.15
N ALA A 175 -1.50 -12.94 6.42
CA ALA A 175 -0.22 -13.40 5.90
C ALA A 175 -0.23 -13.33 4.37
N GLY A 176 0.93 -13.13 3.77
CA GLY A 176 1.02 -13.07 2.32
C GLY A 176 2.43 -13.19 1.79
N VAL A 177 2.48 -13.38 0.47
CA VAL A 177 3.70 -13.41 -0.32
C VAL A 177 3.52 -12.53 -1.55
N GLY A 178 4.53 -11.73 -1.85
CA GLY A 178 4.58 -10.86 -3.02
C GLY A 178 5.83 -11.13 -3.85
N VAL A 179 5.66 -11.09 -5.17
CA VAL A 179 6.73 -11.33 -6.13
C VAL A 179 6.81 -10.17 -7.12
N VAL A 180 8.01 -9.94 -7.64
CA VAL A 180 8.28 -9.08 -8.80
C VAL A 180 8.63 -10.01 -9.95
N PRO A 181 7.83 -10.04 -11.04
CA PRO A 181 7.95 -11.04 -12.08
C PRO A 181 9.03 -10.77 -13.14
N TRP A 182 9.57 -9.55 -13.20
CA TRP A 182 10.64 -9.15 -14.11
C TRP A 182 11.45 -7.99 -13.54
N ASN A 183 12.55 -7.64 -14.18
CA ASN A 183 13.45 -6.60 -13.71
C ASN A 183 12.74 -5.24 -13.63
N ALA A 184 12.77 -4.65 -12.45
CA ALA A 184 12.22 -3.34 -12.13
C ALA A 184 13.10 -2.63 -11.09
N VAL A 185 14.41 -2.64 -11.34
CA VAL A 185 15.43 -2.12 -10.42
C VAL A 185 15.19 -0.66 -10.04
N GLY A 186 14.66 0.15 -10.96
CA GLY A 186 14.32 1.55 -10.70
C GLY A 186 13.23 1.74 -9.66
N THR A 187 12.33 0.76 -9.49
CA THR A 187 11.24 0.83 -8.51
C THR A 187 11.60 0.09 -7.22
N TYR A 188 12.16 -1.13 -7.31
CA TYR A 188 12.38 -1.98 -6.13
C TYR A 188 13.84 -2.08 -5.69
N GLY A 189 14.79 -1.47 -6.44
CA GLY A 189 16.21 -1.45 -6.08
C GLY A 189 16.96 -2.77 -6.31
N ILE A 190 16.32 -3.80 -6.88
CA ILE A 190 16.88 -5.15 -7.06
C ILE A 190 16.99 -5.47 -8.54
N ASP A 191 18.24 -5.71 -8.98
CA ASP A 191 18.56 -6.08 -10.37
C ASP A 191 18.44 -7.60 -10.56
N ARG A 192 17.20 -8.08 -10.70
CA ARG A 192 16.85 -9.48 -10.97
C ARG A 192 15.58 -9.55 -11.80
N ASP A 193 15.43 -10.60 -12.61
CA ASP A 193 14.24 -10.79 -13.44
C ASP A 193 13.05 -11.25 -12.62
N PHE A 194 13.13 -12.35 -11.89
CA PHE A 194 12.06 -12.83 -11.03
C PHE A 194 12.57 -13.05 -9.62
N TYR A 195 11.82 -12.54 -8.62
CA TYR A 195 12.15 -12.77 -7.23
C TYR A 195 10.96 -12.61 -6.30
N VAL A 196 11.06 -13.25 -5.12
CA VAL A 196 10.16 -13.00 -3.99
C VAL A 196 10.60 -11.70 -3.33
N GLN A 197 9.72 -10.71 -3.38
CA GLN A 197 9.98 -9.38 -2.85
C GLN A 197 9.56 -9.25 -1.40
N ASN A 198 8.49 -9.92 -1.00
CA ASN A 198 7.90 -9.73 0.32
C ASN A 198 7.24 -11.01 0.82
N VAL A 199 7.58 -11.43 2.02
CA VAL A 199 6.84 -12.43 2.80
C VAL A 199 6.45 -11.77 4.11
N PHE A 200 5.16 -11.69 4.43
CA PHE A 200 4.73 -10.89 5.56
C PHE A 200 3.66 -11.56 6.41
N VAL A 201 3.64 -11.15 7.67
CA VAL A 201 2.54 -11.41 8.60
C VAL A 201 2.20 -10.10 9.32
N ASN A 202 0.93 -9.72 9.25
CA ASN A 202 0.38 -8.57 9.94
C ASN A 202 -0.55 -9.07 11.06
N ALA A 203 -0.62 -8.32 12.15
CA ALA A 203 -1.56 -8.56 13.23
C ALA A 203 -2.13 -7.20 13.69
N ALA A 204 -3.43 -7.15 13.93
CA ALA A 204 -4.11 -5.95 14.38
C ALA A 204 -5.22 -6.26 15.38
N LYS A 205 -5.46 -5.31 16.27
CA LYS A 205 -6.62 -5.34 17.16
C LYS A 205 -7.11 -3.92 17.38
N SER A 206 -8.43 -3.72 17.26
CA SER A 206 -9.05 -2.42 17.45
C SER A 206 -10.12 -2.46 18.53
N TRP A 207 -10.39 -1.30 19.11
CA TRP A 207 -11.41 -1.08 20.13
C TRP A 207 -12.17 0.20 19.81
N THR A 208 -13.48 0.19 19.96
CA THR A 208 -14.29 1.40 19.93
C THR A 208 -14.09 2.16 21.25
N VAL A 209 -13.62 3.38 21.17
CA VAL A 209 -13.33 4.24 22.35
C VAL A 209 -14.52 5.13 22.66
N ALA A 210 -15.07 5.84 21.66
CA ALA A 210 -16.22 6.70 21.82
C ALA A 210 -16.92 6.93 20.47
N GLY A 211 -18.24 6.72 20.43
CA GLY A 211 -19.04 6.90 19.20
C GLY A 211 -18.48 6.06 18.05
N SER A 212 -18.11 6.70 16.96
CA SER A 212 -17.44 6.07 15.79
C SER A 212 -15.93 5.97 15.93
N LEU A 213 -15.32 6.59 16.96
CA LEU A 213 -13.87 6.62 17.12
C LEU A 213 -13.35 5.24 17.54
N GLN A 214 -12.46 4.68 16.71
CA GLN A 214 -11.74 3.44 16.97
C GLN A 214 -10.26 3.71 17.19
N LEU A 215 -9.70 3.04 18.19
CA LEU A 215 -8.26 2.96 18.46
C LEU A 215 -7.79 1.57 18.09
N GLY A 216 -6.74 1.44 17.33
CA GLY A 216 -6.14 0.17 16.95
C GLY A 216 -4.66 0.10 17.33
N LEU A 217 -4.20 -1.11 17.60
CA LEU A 217 -2.78 -1.46 17.65
C LEU A 217 -2.50 -2.46 16.55
N PHE A 218 -1.40 -2.32 15.87
CA PHE A 218 -1.01 -3.26 14.84
C PHE A 218 0.51 -3.48 14.78
N THR A 219 0.89 -4.61 14.21
CA THR A 219 2.27 -4.94 13.91
C THR A 219 2.38 -5.57 12.54
N SER A 220 3.52 -5.39 11.88
CA SER A 220 3.88 -6.03 10.63
C SER A 220 5.28 -6.60 10.74
N LEU A 221 5.45 -7.86 10.41
CA LEU A 221 6.72 -8.50 10.15
C LEU A 221 6.80 -8.74 8.64
N SER A 222 7.83 -8.20 8.00
CA SER A 222 8.06 -8.27 6.56
C SER A 222 9.48 -8.75 6.31
N TRP A 223 9.63 -9.80 5.53
CA TRP A 223 10.89 -10.31 5.04
C TRP A 223 10.98 -10.10 3.54
N ASN A 224 12.03 -9.42 3.09
CA ASN A 224 12.42 -9.31 1.70
C ASN A 224 13.52 -10.30 1.39
N PRO A 225 13.23 -11.49 0.83
CA PRO A 225 14.24 -12.50 0.55
C PRO A 225 15.30 -12.06 -0.46
N ALA A 226 14.91 -11.20 -1.40
CA ALA A 226 15.81 -10.76 -2.46
C ALA A 226 16.83 -9.73 -2.00
N ALA A 227 16.48 -8.91 -0.99
CA ALA A 227 17.36 -7.97 -0.32
C ALA A 227 18.02 -8.55 0.94
N GLU A 228 17.65 -9.77 1.37
CA GLU A 228 18.07 -10.39 2.64
C GLU A 228 17.73 -9.52 3.86
N ASP A 229 16.60 -8.80 3.81
CA ASP A 229 16.19 -7.83 4.81
C ASP A 229 14.91 -8.25 5.54
N VAL A 230 14.86 -8.00 6.86
CA VAL A 230 13.71 -8.29 7.72
C VAL A 230 13.32 -7.04 8.49
N ASN A 231 12.09 -6.60 8.30
CA ASN A 231 11.56 -5.40 8.91
C ASN A 231 10.42 -5.73 9.88
N PHE A 232 10.45 -5.11 11.06
CA PHE A 232 9.37 -5.14 12.04
C PHE A 232 8.84 -3.72 12.25
N VAL A 233 7.54 -3.54 12.07
CA VAL A 233 6.85 -2.28 12.26
C VAL A 233 5.74 -2.46 13.29
N GLY A 234 5.69 -1.56 14.28
CA GLY A 234 4.56 -1.40 15.19
C GLY A 234 3.85 -0.08 14.94
N GLY A 235 2.54 -0.04 15.14
CA GLY A 235 1.79 1.19 14.95
C GLY A 235 0.53 1.30 15.79
N ILE A 236 0.06 2.53 15.92
CA ILE A 236 -1.22 2.90 16.53
C ILE A 236 -2.08 3.53 15.45
N SER A 237 -3.33 3.08 15.35
CA SER A 237 -4.30 3.61 14.39
C SER A 237 -5.46 4.32 15.08
N PHE A 238 -5.88 5.42 14.51
CA PHE A 238 -7.11 6.14 14.86
C PHE A 238 -8.02 6.17 13.64
N ARG A 239 -9.29 5.77 13.80
CA ARG A 239 -10.29 5.71 12.71
C ARG A 239 -11.61 6.31 13.16
N MET A 240 -12.34 6.95 12.23
CA MET A 240 -13.69 7.48 12.44
C MET A 240 -14.53 7.40 11.15
#